data_052bdb3d6cd73de8ac38fbad31e209ff
#
_entry.id   052bdb3d6cd73de8ac38fbad31e209ff
#
_cell.length_a   1.000
_cell.length_b   1.000
_cell.length_c   1.000
_cell.angle_alpha   90.00
_cell.angle_beta   90.00
_cell.angle_gamma   90.00
#
_symmetry.space_group_name_H-M   'P 1'
#
loop_
_entity.id
_entity.type
_entity.pdbx_description
1 polymer ?
#
loop_
_entity_poly.entity_id
_entity_poly.type
_entity_poly.pdbx_seq_one_letter_code
_entity_poly.pdbx_strand_id
1 'polypeptide(L)'
;MERNYPKIQITDKAARSLRSGHPWVYADEVLQADAACVDGQIVDVTTRSGHWLGAGFYNSASKIRVRVLSRNANDRFDEAFWARRIRYAVDYRRTVMGQDFDNCRLIFGEADGFPGLTVDRFGPILVAQVLSLGMELRKQQLFALLLQTLHADGAQIDAIYERNDVKLRQKEGLEQGTGFVTLDGLRTDLNGHVTIRENGILYDVDYIHGQKTGFFLDQKYNRRAAAQLAQGKHVLDCFTHTGAFGLNCAAAGAASVLSVDVSEDALTTARHNAALNGLQDRVEYLCADVFDLLTKLAEQKRGEYDYIILDPPAFTKSSATVANAIRGYKEINLKAMRILPRGGYLATCSCSHFMTDDRFRAMLADAARDAQVSLRQIEARQQGPDHPILWNVPETDYLKFYLFQIV
;
A
#
# COMPACT_ATOMS: atom_id res chain seq x y z
N MET A 1 -6.70 -37.01 -14.09
CA MET A 1 -8.11 -36.53 -14.08
C MET A 1 -8.21 -35.37 -15.05
N GLU A 2 -9.15 -35.43 -15.96
CA GLU A 2 -9.39 -34.36 -16.93
C GLU A 2 -9.88 -33.09 -16.21
N ARG A 3 -9.35 -31.93 -16.62
CA ARG A 3 -9.81 -30.61 -16.13
C ARG A 3 -11.09 -30.26 -16.88
N ASN A 4 -12.15 -29.93 -16.14
CA ASN A 4 -13.45 -29.60 -16.71
C ASN A 4 -13.83 -28.12 -16.59
N TYR A 5 -12.82 -27.23 -16.47
CA TYR A 5 -13.12 -25.79 -16.46
C TYR A 5 -13.37 -25.27 -17.88
N PRO A 6 -14.32 -24.33 -18.07
CA PRO A 6 -14.51 -23.62 -19.33
C PRO A 6 -13.21 -22.98 -19.80
N LYS A 7 -13.01 -22.89 -21.11
CA LYS A 7 -11.76 -22.41 -21.69
C LYS A 7 -11.87 -21.00 -22.24
N ILE A 8 -10.81 -20.25 -22.07
CA ILE A 8 -10.59 -18.92 -22.66
C ILE A 8 -9.37 -19.03 -23.55
N GLN A 9 -9.52 -18.77 -24.84
CA GLN A 9 -8.39 -18.63 -25.77
C GLN A 9 -7.92 -17.18 -25.81
N ILE A 10 -6.59 -17.01 -25.77
CA ILE A 10 -5.97 -15.70 -25.71
C ILE A 10 -5.00 -15.45 -26.85
N THR A 11 -4.66 -14.17 -27.07
CA THR A 11 -3.69 -13.72 -28.06
C THR A 11 -2.27 -14.22 -27.69
N ASP A 12 -1.39 -14.26 -28.70
CA ASP A 12 0.01 -14.61 -28.48
C ASP A 12 0.74 -13.58 -27.60
N LYS A 13 0.31 -12.32 -27.61
CA LYS A 13 0.82 -11.28 -26.71
C LYS A 13 0.52 -11.63 -25.26
N ALA A 14 -0.74 -11.92 -24.93
CA ALA A 14 -1.13 -12.34 -23.59
C ALA A 14 -0.48 -13.65 -23.16
N ALA A 15 -0.35 -14.61 -24.09
CA ALA A 15 0.34 -15.87 -23.82
C ALA A 15 1.83 -15.67 -23.44
N ARG A 16 2.53 -14.72 -24.08
CA ARG A 16 3.89 -14.35 -23.68
C ARG A 16 3.92 -13.73 -22.30
N SER A 17 3.00 -12.81 -22.01
CA SER A 17 2.86 -12.16 -20.69
C SER A 17 2.61 -13.19 -19.58
N LEU A 18 1.68 -14.14 -19.78
CA LEU A 18 1.45 -15.22 -18.81
C LEU A 18 2.67 -16.13 -18.63
N ARG A 19 3.41 -16.44 -19.70
CA ARG A 19 4.64 -17.25 -19.60
C ARG A 19 5.75 -16.54 -18.84
N SER A 20 5.84 -15.21 -18.94
CA SER A 20 6.75 -14.40 -18.11
C SER A 20 6.30 -14.27 -16.66
N GLY A 21 5.07 -14.75 -16.33
CA GLY A 21 4.54 -14.82 -14.97
C GLY A 21 3.54 -13.76 -14.59
N HIS A 22 3.24 -12.79 -15.47
CA HIS A 22 2.21 -11.77 -15.19
C HIS A 22 0.83 -12.44 -15.16
N PRO A 23 -0.02 -12.20 -14.12
CA PRO A 23 -1.21 -13.02 -13.91
C PRO A 23 -2.48 -12.50 -14.61
N TRP A 24 -2.40 -11.41 -15.39
CA TRP A 24 -3.60 -10.78 -15.96
C TRP A 24 -3.73 -11.05 -17.45
N VAL A 25 -4.96 -11.33 -17.87
CA VAL A 25 -5.40 -11.32 -19.27
C VAL A 25 -6.41 -10.19 -19.44
N TYR A 26 -6.12 -9.25 -20.32
CA TYR A 26 -7.02 -8.12 -20.56
C TYR A 26 -8.15 -8.48 -21.54
N ALA A 27 -9.23 -7.69 -21.52
CA ALA A 27 -10.41 -7.95 -22.33
C ALA A 27 -10.15 -8.00 -23.82
N ASP A 28 -9.26 -7.13 -24.34
CA ASP A 28 -8.82 -7.06 -25.73
C ASP A 28 -7.84 -8.17 -26.13
N GLU A 29 -7.38 -8.95 -25.18
CA GLU A 29 -6.47 -10.09 -25.38
C GLU A 29 -7.20 -11.44 -25.47
N VAL A 30 -8.52 -11.47 -25.22
CA VAL A 30 -9.36 -12.66 -25.36
C VAL A 30 -9.80 -12.83 -26.81
N LEU A 31 -9.50 -13.99 -27.39
CA LEU A 31 -9.91 -14.36 -28.74
C LEU A 31 -11.27 -15.06 -28.76
N GLN A 32 -11.46 -15.98 -27.82
CA GLN A 32 -12.67 -16.78 -27.68
C GLN A 32 -12.86 -17.18 -26.22
N ALA A 33 -14.11 -17.18 -25.79
CA ALA A 33 -14.54 -17.70 -24.49
C ALA A 33 -15.61 -18.76 -24.71
N ASP A 34 -15.52 -19.87 -23.98
CA ASP A 34 -16.58 -20.88 -23.97
C ASP A 34 -17.90 -20.28 -23.46
N ALA A 35 -19.00 -20.70 -24.02
CA ALA A 35 -20.34 -20.26 -23.57
C ALA A 35 -20.65 -20.62 -22.11
N ALA A 36 -19.94 -21.59 -21.56
CA ALA A 36 -20.04 -22.00 -20.16
C ALA A 36 -19.22 -21.13 -19.17
N CYS A 37 -18.50 -20.08 -19.65
CA CYS A 37 -17.82 -19.16 -18.76
C CYS A 37 -18.83 -18.33 -17.95
N VAL A 38 -18.67 -18.38 -16.62
CA VAL A 38 -19.52 -17.64 -15.67
C VAL A 38 -18.66 -16.69 -14.87
N ASP A 39 -19.13 -15.45 -14.68
CA ASP A 39 -18.42 -14.42 -13.95
C ASP A 39 -18.11 -14.84 -12.51
N GLY A 40 -16.88 -14.60 -12.07
CA GLY A 40 -16.36 -14.99 -10.76
C GLY A 40 -15.95 -16.47 -10.64
N GLN A 41 -16.21 -17.29 -11.65
CA GLN A 41 -15.83 -18.72 -11.65
C GLN A 41 -14.46 -18.95 -12.28
N ILE A 42 -13.92 -20.13 -12.05
CA ILE A 42 -12.63 -20.57 -12.60
C ILE A 42 -12.77 -20.93 -14.07
N VAL A 43 -11.82 -20.47 -14.87
CA VAL A 43 -11.64 -20.82 -16.26
C VAL A 43 -10.22 -21.30 -16.51
N ASP A 44 -10.03 -22.17 -17.53
CA ASP A 44 -8.72 -22.53 -18.05
C ASP A 44 -8.33 -21.55 -19.17
N VAL A 45 -7.11 -21.03 -19.11
CA VAL A 45 -6.55 -20.15 -20.13
C VAL A 45 -5.69 -20.93 -21.08
N THR A 46 -5.96 -20.79 -22.40
CA THR A 46 -5.25 -21.54 -23.45
C THR A 46 -4.75 -20.61 -24.55
N THR A 47 -3.68 -21.04 -25.23
CA THR A 47 -3.26 -20.42 -26.50
C THR A 47 -4.28 -20.70 -27.59
N ARG A 48 -4.14 -20.01 -28.74
CA ARG A 48 -4.92 -20.31 -29.97
C ARG A 48 -4.78 -21.77 -30.43
N SER A 49 -3.63 -22.41 -30.21
CA SER A 49 -3.37 -23.82 -30.53
C SER A 49 -3.85 -24.78 -29.44
N GLY A 50 -4.52 -24.32 -28.41
CA GLY A 50 -5.07 -25.15 -27.34
C GLY A 50 -4.09 -25.51 -26.22
N HIS A 51 -2.86 -24.99 -26.19
CA HIS A 51 -1.95 -25.23 -25.07
C HIS A 51 -2.43 -24.51 -23.82
N TRP A 52 -2.55 -25.23 -22.72
CA TRP A 52 -2.92 -24.71 -21.43
C TRP A 52 -1.82 -23.81 -20.83
N LEU A 53 -2.19 -22.66 -20.26
CA LEU A 53 -1.27 -21.68 -19.70
C LEU A 53 -1.48 -21.42 -18.20
N GLY A 54 -2.67 -21.71 -17.69
CA GLY A 54 -3.05 -21.46 -16.32
C GLY A 54 -4.56 -21.49 -16.13
N ALA A 55 -5.00 -21.32 -14.89
CA ALA A 55 -6.41 -21.18 -14.57
C ALA A 55 -6.61 -20.03 -13.58
N GLY A 56 -7.75 -19.37 -13.66
CA GLY A 56 -8.04 -18.20 -12.83
C GLY A 56 -9.48 -17.75 -12.90
N PHE A 57 -9.78 -16.64 -12.23
CA PHE A 57 -11.11 -16.05 -12.20
C PHE A 57 -11.42 -15.31 -13.49
N TYR A 58 -12.58 -15.59 -14.05
CA TYR A 58 -13.16 -14.87 -15.17
C TYR A 58 -14.11 -13.77 -14.69
N ASN A 59 -14.11 -12.60 -15.37
CA ASN A 59 -15.11 -11.56 -15.15
C ASN A 59 -15.34 -10.78 -16.44
N SER A 60 -16.56 -10.87 -16.99
CA SER A 60 -16.95 -10.22 -18.23
C SER A 60 -17.09 -8.70 -18.11
N ALA A 61 -17.31 -8.16 -16.93
CA ALA A 61 -17.40 -6.72 -16.66
C ALA A 61 -16.02 -6.06 -16.55
N SER A 62 -14.99 -6.81 -16.13
CA SER A 62 -13.66 -6.28 -15.83
C SER A 62 -12.81 -6.07 -17.10
N LYS A 63 -11.99 -5.02 -17.10
CA LYS A 63 -10.91 -4.88 -18.09
C LYS A 63 -9.85 -5.98 -17.95
N ILE A 64 -9.59 -6.46 -16.73
CA ILE A 64 -8.78 -7.64 -16.46
C ILE A 64 -9.71 -8.84 -16.55
N ARG A 65 -9.85 -9.38 -17.75
CA ARG A 65 -10.81 -10.43 -18.11
C ARG A 65 -10.57 -11.73 -17.37
N VAL A 66 -9.31 -12.11 -17.18
CA VAL A 66 -8.93 -13.27 -16.37
C VAL A 66 -7.81 -12.89 -15.42
N ARG A 67 -7.96 -13.23 -14.15
CA ARG A 67 -6.93 -13.16 -13.12
C ARG A 67 -6.44 -14.56 -12.82
N VAL A 68 -5.28 -14.91 -13.36
CA VAL A 68 -4.71 -16.27 -13.25
C VAL A 68 -4.27 -16.51 -11.81
N LEU A 69 -4.78 -17.59 -11.25
CA LEU A 69 -4.48 -18.04 -9.89
C LEU A 69 -3.34 -19.03 -9.83
N SER A 70 -3.31 -19.95 -10.81
CA SER A 70 -2.29 -21.01 -10.83
C SER A 70 -1.90 -21.38 -12.25
N ARG A 71 -0.62 -21.72 -12.40
CA ARG A 71 -0.03 -22.33 -13.60
C ARG A 71 0.36 -23.79 -13.35
N ASN A 72 -0.07 -24.37 -12.24
CA ASN A 72 0.07 -25.79 -11.95
C ASN A 72 -1.22 -26.52 -12.35
N ALA A 73 -1.15 -27.38 -13.36
CA ALA A 73 -2.30 -28.12 -13.86
C ALA A 73 -2.92 -29.08 -12.83
N ASN A 74 -2.19 -29.42 -11.77
CA ASN A 74 -2.68 -30.30 -10.70
C ASN A 74 -3.46 -29.55 -9.62
N ASP A 75 -3.40 -28.23 -9.59
CA ASP A 75 -4.15 -27.47 -8.59
C ASP A 75 -5.66 -27.62 -8.81
N ARG A 76 -6.37 -27.88 -7.69
CA ARG A 76 -7.83 -27.83 -7.57
C ARG A 76 -8.14 -26.66 -6.69
N PHE A 77 -9.09 -25.83 -7.04
CA PHE A 77 -9.41 -24.61 -6.28
C PHE A 77 -10.41 -24.91 -5.16
N ASP A 78 -10.11 -25.97 -4.42
CA ASP A 78 -10.82 -26.45 -3.24
C ASP A 78 -10.34 -25.77 -1.95
N GLU A 79 -10.90 -26.16 -0.82
CA GLU A 79 -10.53 -25.62 0.49
C GLU A 79 -9.06 -25.85 0.83
N ALA A 80 -8.52 -27.02 0.51
CA ALA A 80 -7.11 -27.33 0.76
C ALA A 80 -6.16 -26.43 -0.03
N PHE A 81 -6.52 -26.04 -1.25
CA PHE A 81 -5.78 -25.07 -2.04
C PHE A 81 -5.73 -23.70 -1.37
N TRP A 82 -6.89 -23.20 -0.90
CA TRP A 82 -6.97 -21.89 -0.25
C TRP A 82 -6.30 -21.89 1.12
N ALA A 83 -6.50 -22.93 1.92
CA ALA A 83 -5.85 -23.08 3.22
C ALA A 83 -4.31 -23.06 3.08
N ARG A 84 -3.77 -23.81 2.12
CA ARG A 84 -2.33 -23.80 1.83
C ARG A 84 -1.81 -22.42 1.44
N ARG A 85 -2.53 -21.67 0.59
CA ARG A 85 -2.13 -20.31 0.20
C ARG A 85 -2.18 -19.33 1.35
N ILE A 86 -3.21 -19.39 2.17
CA ILE A 86 -3.32 -18.58 3.39
C ILE A 86 -2.16 -18.89 4.32
N ARG A 87 -1.84 -20.18 4.52
CA ARG A 87 -0.69 -20.58 5.34
C ARG A 87 0.61 -19.97 4.80
N TYR A 88 0.86 -20.03 3.49
CA TYR A 88 2.05 -19.42 2.89
C TYR A 88 2.11 -17.90 3.11
N ALA A 89 1.01 -17.19 2.96
CA ALA A 89 0.96 -15.75 3.19
C ALA A 89 1.24 -15.38 4.66
N VAL A 90 0.65 -16.13 5.61
CA VAL A 90 0.85 -15.93 7.05
C VAL A 90 2.29 -16.29 7.47
N ASP A 91 2.82 -17.43 7.03
CA ASP A 91 4.19 -17.87 7.37
C ASP A 91 5.25 -16.90 6.81
N TYR A 92 5.01 -16.38 5.59
CA TYR A 92 5.87 -15.35 5.03
C TYR A 92 5.92 -14.12 5.96
N ARG A 93 4.75 -13.58 6.40
CA ARG A 93 4.72 -12.42 7.29
C ARG A 93 5.35 -12.72 8.65
N ARG A 94 5.13 -13.90 9.21
CA ARG A 94 5.82 -14.29 10.46
C ARG A 94 7.33 -14.23 10.30
N THR A 95 7.84 -14.69 9.16
CA THR A 95 9.28 -14.70 8.89
C THR A 95 9.85 -13.29 8.69
N VAL A 96 9.21 -12.47 7.84
CA VAL A 96 9.78 -11.17 7.44
C VAL A 96 9.44 -10.04 8.40
N MET A 97 8.34 -10.14 9.16
CA MET A 97 7.91 -9.11 10.11
C MET A 97 8.38 -9.37 11.54
N GLY A 98 8.59 -10.62 11.92
CA GLY A 98 9.06 -10.97 13.27
C GLY A 98 8.15 -10.38 14.36
N GLN A 99 8.70 -9.48 15.19
CA GLN A 99 7.96 -8.82 16.27
C GLN A 99 6.86 -7.85 15.77
N ASP A 100 6.91 -7.44 14.51
CA ASP A 100 5.92 -6.54 13.89
C ASP A 100 4.72 -7.29 13.29
N PHE A 101 4.64 -8.62 13.44
CA PHE A 101 3.60 -9.46 12.83
C PHE A 101 2.18 -9.10 13.27
N ASP A 102 1.99 -8.53 14.45
CA ASP A 102 0.68 -8.15 14.95
C ASP A 102 0.10 -6.90 14.27
N ASN A 103 0.96 -6.13 13.56
CA ASN A 103 0.54 -4.94 12.84
C ASN A 103 1.20 -4.93 11.46
N CYS A 104 0.63 -5.69 10.53
CA CYS A 104 1.16 -5.85 9.17
C CYS A 104 0.07 -6.20 8.17
N ARG A 105 0.36 -6.05 6.89
CA ARG A 105 -0.47 -6.58 5.82
C ARG A 105 -0.30 -8.09 5.71
N LEU A 106 -1.35 -8.86 5.99
CA LEU A 106 -1.34 -10.33 5.94
C LEU A 106 -1.51 -10.89 4.53
N ILE A 107 -2.31 -10.21 3.69
CA ILE A 107 -2.55 -10.61 2.29
C ILE A 107 -2.42 -9.37 1.41
N PHE A 108 -1.61 -9.48 0.36
CA PHE A 108 -1.35 -8.41 -0.60
C PHE A 108 -1.63 -8.87 -2.04
N GLY A 109 -2.90 -9.04 -2.36
CA GLY A 109 -3.42 -9.25 -3.71
C GLY A 109 -2.68 -10.30 -4.54
N GLU A 110 -2.27 -9.89 -5.71
CA GLU A 110 -1.56 -10.73 -6.68
C GLU A 110 -0.24 -11.28 -6.14
N ALA A 111 0.44 -10.54 -5.26
CA ALA A 111 1.72 -10.96 -4.70
C ALA A 111 1.62 -12.21 -3.81
N ASP A 112 0.44 -12.45 -3.22
CA ASP A 112 0.16 -13.64 -2.43
C ASP A 112 -0.74 -14.66 -3.18
N GLY A 113 -1.10 -14.35 -4.43
CA GLY A 113 -2.00 -15.18 -5.23
C GLY A 113 -3.47 -15.09 -4.83
N PHE A 114 -3.88 -13.98 -4.24
CA PHE A 114 -5.26 -13.60 -3.91
C PHE A 114 -5.65 -12.33 -4.69
N PRO A 115 -5.78 -12.39 -6.01
CA PRO A 115 -5.90 -11.21 -6.84
C PRO A 115 -7.09 -10.34 -6.44
N GLY A 116 -6.79 -9.11 -6.02
CA GLY A 116 -7.79 -8.16 -5.56
C GLY A 116 -8.25 -8.33 -4.12
N LEU A 117 -7.65 -9.21 -3.30
CA LEU A 117 -7.88 -9.28 -1.85
C LEU A 117 -6.70 -8.67 -1.11
N THR A 118 -6.99 -7.73 -0.22
CA THR A 118 -6.02 -7.18 0.73
C THR A 118 -6.55 -7.37 2.13
N VAL A 119 -5.70 -7.80 3.07
CA VAL A 119 -6.05 -7.92 4.49
C VAL A 119 -4.94 -7.32 5.33
N ASP A 120 -5.24 -6.28 6.08
CA ASP A 120 -4.36 -5.66 7.08
C ASP A 120 -4.75 -6.13 8.48
N ARG A 121 -3.74 -6.40 9.31
CA ARG A 121 -3.89 -6.74 10.70
C ARG A 121 -3.47 -5.58 11.58
N PHE A 122 -4.33 -5.18 12.49
CA PHE A 122 -4.12 -4.18 13.53
C PHE A 122 -4.39 -4.83 14.89
N GLY A 123 -3.40 -5.53 15.43
CA GLY A 123 -3.57 -6.31 16.66
C GLY A 123 -4.66 -7.39 16.52
N PRO A 124 -5.80 -7.26 17.25
CA PRO A 124 -6.92 -8.21 17.18
C PRO A 124 -7.91 -7.91 16.03
N ILE A 125 -7.70 -6.85 15.24
CA ILE A 125 -8.62 -6.44 14.18
C ILE A 125 -8.01 -6.75 12.82
N LEU A 126 -8.79 -7.38 11.95
CA LEU A 126 -8.46 -7.50 10.53
C LEU A 126 -9.31 -6.52 9.71
N VAL A 127 -8.67 -5.82 8.79
CA VAL A 127 -9.36 -4.92 7.85
C VAL A 127 -9.14 -5.41 6.43
N ALA A 128 -10.22 -5.75 5.74
CA ALA A 128 -10.17 -6.37 4.42
C ALA A 128 -10.71 -5.44 3.33
N GLN A 129 -10.09 -5.50 2.15
CA GLN A 129 -10.62 -4.95 0.91
C GLN A 129 -10.72 -6.06 -0.13
N VAL A 130 -11.92 -6.25 -0.69
CA VAL A 130 -12.20 -7.26 -1.71
C VAL A 130 -12.53 -6.54 -3.01
N LEU A 131 -11.60 -6.53 -3.97
CA LEU A 131 -11.67 -5.72 -5.17
C LEU A 131 -11.85 -6.54 -6.46
N SER A 132 -12.08 -7.86 -6.37
CA SER A 132 -12.35 -8.70 -7.54
C SER A 132 -13.53 -9.63 -7.28
N LEU A 133 -14.32 -9.89 -8.32
CA LEU A 133 -15.54 -10.71 -8.22
C LEU A 133 -15.23 -12.14 -7.76
N GLY A 134 -14.15 -12.73 -8.25
CA GLY A 134 -13.77 -14.10 -7.86
C GLY A 134 -13.45 -14.23 -6.38
N MET A 135 -12.83 -13.21 -5.77
CA MET A 135 -12.58 -13.15 -4.33
C MET A 135 -13.86 -12.82 -3.56
N GLU A 136 -14.70 -11.92 -4.07
CA GLU A 136 -15.99 -11.59 -3.44
C GLU A 136 -16.85 -12.82 -3.20
N LEU A 137 -16.98 -13.68 -4.22
CA LEU A 137 -17.76 -14.91 -4.13
C LEU A 137 -17.19 -15.95 -3.13
N ARG A 138 -15.94 -15.79 -2.71
CA ARG A 138 -15.23 -16.73 -1.81
C ARG A 138 -14.84 -16.12 -0.47
N LYS A 139 -15.10 -14.85 -0.25
CA LYS A 139 -14.56 -14.10 0.90
C LYS A 139 -14.92 -14.75 2.25
N GLN A 140 -16.14 -15.27 2.42
CA GLN A 140 -16.56 -15.91 3.67
C GLN A 140 -15.70 -17.14 3.99
N GLN A 141 -15.45 -18.01 3.00
CA GLN A 141 -14.57 -19.16 3.15
C GLN A 141 -13.12 -18.73 3.42
N LEU A 142 -12.63 -17.72 2.69
CA LEU A 142 -11.26 -17.22 2.86
C LEU A 142 -11.03 -16.60 4.25
N PHE A 143 -12.00 -15.83 4.75
CA PHE A 143 -11.93 -15.26 6.09
C PHE A 143 -11.98 -16.33 7.18
N ALA A 144 -12.86 -17.34 7.03
CA ALA A 144 -12.91 -18.47 7.97
C ALA A 144 -11.58 -19.25 8.02
N LEU A 145 -10.97 -19.54 6.86
CA LEU A 145 -9.67 -20.21 6.78
C LEU A 145 -8.52 -19.34 7.35
N LEU A 146 -8.56 -18.02 7.12
CA LEU A 146 -7.58 -17.10 7.68
C LEU A 146 -7.67 -17.06 9.20
N LEU A 147 -8.89 -16.96 9.77
CA LEU A 147 -9.13 -17.02 11.21
C LEU A 147 -8.64 -18.34 11.80
N GLN A 148 -9.01 -19.47 11.20
CA GLN A 148 -8.54 -20.77 11.62
C GLN A 148 -7.01 -20.85 11.67
N THR A 149 -6.35 -20.32 10.63
CA THR A 149 -4.88 -20.28 10.54
C THR A 149 -4.26 -19.43 11.65
N LEU A 150 -4.80 -18.24 11.88
CA LEU A 150 -4.29 -17.31 12.90
C LEU A 150 -4.55 -17.81 14.32
N HIS A 151 -5.74 -18.40 14.60
CA HIS A 151 -6.08 -18.99 15.90
C HIS A 151 -5.21 -20.20 16.20
N ALA A 152 -4.96 -21.08 15.22
CA ALA A 152 -4.07 -22.23 15.39
C ALA A 152 -2.65 -21.81 15.77
N ASP A 153 -2.25 -20.59 15.37
CA ASP A 153 -0.97 -19.98 15.70
C ASP A 153 -1.01 -19.13 16.99
N GLY A 154 -2.11 -19.16 17.74
CA GLY A 154 -2.29 -18.47 19.03
C GLY A 154 -2.67 -17.00 18.92
N ALA A 155 -2.93 -16.47 17.73
CA ALA A 155 -3.41 -15.10 17.60
C ALA A 155 -4.91 -15.00 17.98
N GLN A 156 -5.27 -13.97 18.74
CA GLN A 156 -6.66 -13.62 19.01
C GLN A 156 -7.11 -12.57 18.00
N ILE A 157 -8.22 -12.86 17.29
CA ILE A 157 -8.85 -11.93 16.37
C ILE A 157 -10.26 -11.67 16.82
N ASP A 158 -10.58 -10.42 17.13
CA ASP A 158 -11.87 -10.00 17.65
C ASP A 158 -12.87 -9.67 16.54
N ALA A 159 -12.41 -9.10 15.43
CA ALA A 159 -13.26 -8.67 14.32
C ALA A 159 -12.55 -8.68 12.97
N ILE A 160 -13.34 -8.82 11.91
CA ILE A 160 -12.96 -8.49 10.54
C ILE A 160 -13.89 -7.37 10.07
N TYR A 161 -13.33 -6.28 9.56
CA TYR A 161 -14.07 -5.17 8.98
C TYR A 161 -13.77 -5.02 7.49
N GLU A 162 -14.79 -4.96 6.63
CA GLU A 162 -14.63 -4.76 5.20
C GLU A 162 -14.64 -3.26 4.86
N ARG A 163 -13.61 -2.81 4.14
CA ARG A 163 -13.47 -1.45 3.58
C ARG A 163 -13.60 -1.51 2.07
N ASN A 164 -14.79 -1.90 1.61
CA ASN A 164 -15.12 -2.06 0.19
C ASN A 164 -15.72 -0.77 -0.44
N ASP A 165 -15.53 0.40 0.19
CA ASP A 165 -15.94 1.74 -0.22
C ASP A 165 -15.05 2.33 -1.33
N VAL A 166 -14.47 1.49 -2.17
CA VAL A 166 -13.50 1.87 -3.21
C VAL A 166 -14.17 1.85 -4.60
N LYS A 167 -14.09 2.96 -5.35
CA LYS A 167 -14.65 3.08 -6.71
C LYS A 167 -14.15 2.03 -7.70
N LEU A 168 -13.00 1.39 -7.41
CA LEU A 168 -12.45 0.33 -8.26
C LEU A 168 -13.40 -0.88 -8.35
N ARG A 169 -14.16 -1.17 -7.30
CA ARG A 169 -15.15 -2.25 -7.28
C ARG A 169 -16.19 -2.16 -8.40
N GLN A 170 -16.62 -0.95 -8.73
CA GLN A 170 -17.60 -0.72 -9.81
C GLN A 170 -17.08 -1.20 -11.18
N LYS A 171 -15.74 -1.16 -11.40
CA LYS A 171 -15.11 -1.68 -12.62
C LYS A 171 -15.10 -3.21 -12.70
N GLU A 172 -15.34 -3.86 -11.58
CA GLU A 172 -15.46 -5.31 -11.46
C GLU A 172 -16.94 -5.77 -11.40
N GLY A 173 -17.89 -4.82 -11.55
CA GLY A 173 -19.32 -5.10 -11.43
C GLY A 173 -19.78 -5.32 -9.99
N LEU A 174 -19.03 -4.81 -8.99
CA LEU A 174 -19.30 -4.96 -7.58
C LEU A 174 -19.81 -3.66 -6.95
N GLU A 175 -20.74 -3.77 -6.02
CA GLU A 175 -21.20 -2.66 -5.21
C GLU A 175 -20.16 -2.24 -4.16
N GLN A 176 -20.17 -0.96 -3.81
CA GLN A 176 -19.41 -0.44 -2.68
C GLN A 176 -20.14 -0.70 -1.37
N GLY A 177 -19.37 -0.88 -0.27
CA GLY A 177 -19.96 -1.05 1.05
C GLY A 177 -18.87 -1.21 2.12
N THR A 178 -19.26 -1.02 3.36
CA THR A 178 -18.42 -1.26 4.54
C THR A 178 -19.22 -2.01 5.58
N GLY A 179 -18.55 -2.72 6.47
CA GLY A 179 -19.21 -3.39 7.58
C GLY A 179 -18.40 -4.50 8.21
N PHE A 180 -18.84 -4.91 9.39
CA PHE A 180 -18.27 -6.07 10.05
C PHE A 180 -18.65 -7.37 9.34
N VAL A 181 -17.71 -8.28 9.24
CA VAL A 181 -17.95 -9.63 8.74
C VAL A 181 -18.60 -10.46 9.86
N THR A 182 -19.71 -11.11 9.54
CA THR A 182 -20.38 -12.04 10.47
C THR A 182 -19.82 -13.43 10.28
N LEU A 183 -19.03 -13.89 11.24
CA LEU A 183 -18.51 -15.25 11.38
C LEU A 183 -18.52 -15.63 12.86
N ASP A 184 -18.60 -16.94 13.15
CA ASP A 184 -18.60 -17.45 14.51
C ASP A 184 -17.34 -17.00 15.27
N GLY A 185 -17.54 -16.48 16.48
CA GLY A 185 -16.47 -15.98 17.34
C GLY A 185 -16.02 -14.53 17.06
N LEU A 186 -16.53 -13.88 16.04
CA LEU A 186 -16.22 -12.47 15.76
C LEU A 186 -17.26 -11.52 16.35
N ARG A 187 -16.78 -10.36 16.78
CA ARG A 187 -17.59 -9.23 17.25
C ARG A 187 -17.97 -8.31 16.08
N THR A 188 -19.17 -7.76 16.14
CA THR A 188 -19.71 -6.82 15.14
C THR A 188 -20.17 -5.50 15.76
N ASP A 189 -19.83 -5.28 17.03
CA ASP A 189 -20.29 -4.15 17.88
C ASP A 189 -19.15 -3.25 18.34
N LEU A 190 -17.97 -3.31 17.68
CA LEU A 190 -16.81 -2.51 18.04
C LEU A 190 -16.93 -1.06 17.54
N ASN A 191 -16.27 -0.14 18.23
CA ASN A 191 -16.36 1.31 17.99
C ASN A 191 -15.53 1.82 16.79
N GLY A 192 -14.79 0.94 16.10
CA GLY A 192 -14.00 1.31 14.93
C GLY A 192 -12.56 1.76 15.20
N HIS A 193 -12.14 1.77 16.46
CA HIS A 193 -10.80 2.19 16.88
C HIS A 193 -10.00 1.05 17.48
N VAL A 194 -8.70 1.04 17.19
CA VAL A 194 -7.74 0.11 17.82
C VAL A 194 -6.40 0.81 18.00
N THR A 195 -5.80 0.65 19.18
CA THR A 195 -4.44 1.16 19.42
C THR A 195 -3.41 0.11 18.98
N ILE A 196 -2.51 0.51 18.08
CA ILE A 196 -1.38 -0.31 17.64
C ILE A 196 -0.06 0.26 18.16
N ARG A 197 0.99 -0.58 18.13
CA ARG A 197 2.37 -0.14 18.39
C ARG A 197 3.22 -0.35 17.14
N GLU A 198 3.85 0.72 16.66
CA GLU A 198 4.80 0.66 15.55
C GLU A 198 6.06 1.44 15.89
N ASN A 199 7.25 0.85 15.70
CA ASN A 199 8.54 1.47 16.04
C ASN A 199 8.62 2.00 17.48
N GLY A 200 7.90 1.37 18.43
CA GLY A 200 7.80 1.82 19.82
C GLY A 200 6.74 2.86 20.11
N ILE A 201 6.09 3.43 19.09
CA ILE A 201 5.10 4.49 19.18
C ILE A 201 3.70 3.90 19.12
N LEU A 202 2.78 4.43 19.92
CA LEU A 202 1.37 4.07 19.94
C LEU A 202 0.60 4.94 18.93
N TYR A 203 -0.29 4.32 18.17
CA TYR A 203 -1.19 4.99 17.23
C TYR A 203 -2.61 4.51 17.45
N ASP A 204 -3.54 5.42 17.51
CA ASP A 204 -4.97 5.14 17.38
C ASP A 204 -5.31 5.01 15.88
N VAL A 205 -5.83 3.87 15.50
CA VAL A 205 -6.22 3.55 14.12
C VAL A 205 -7.73 3.50 14.05
N ASP A 206 -8.33 4.46 13.35
CA ASP A 206 -9.73 4.42 12.94
C ASP A 206 -9.86 3.56 11.68
N TYR A 207 -10.27 2.31 11.85
CA TYR A 207 -10.42 1.36 10.74
C TYR A 207 -11.78 1.46 10.03
N ILE A 208 -12.74 2.23 10.58
CA ILE A 208 -14.04 2.49 9.96
C ILE A 208 -14.00 3.71 9.05
N HIS A 209 -13.49 4.85 9.53
CA HIS A 209 -13.53 6.13 8.82
C HIS A 209 -12.15 6.58 8.30
N GLY A 210 -11.06 6.02 8.81
CA GLY A 210 -9.70 6.36 8.41
C GLY A 210 -9.44 6.08 6.92
N GLN A 211 -8.38 6.69 6.38
CA GLN A 211 -8.01 6.50 4.97
C GLN A 211 -7.60 5.04 4.70
N LYS A 212 -7.98 4.51 3.53
CA LYS A 212 -7.74 3.11 3.12
C LYS A 212 -8.28 2.13 4.16
N THR A 213 -7.40 1.38 4.80
CA THR A 213 -7.71 0.42 5.86
C THR A 213 -7.58 1.01 7.28
N GLY A 214 -7.17 2.30 7.39
CA GLY A 214 -7.02 3.03 8.65
C GLY A 214 -5.61 3.53 8.92
N PHE A 215 -4.57 2.81 8.47
CA PHE A 215 -3.18 3.19 8.66
C PHE A 215 -2.28 2.72 7.50
N PHE A 216 -1.16 3.43 7.25
CA PHE A 216 -0.24 3.14 6.17
C PHE A 216 0.91 2.26 6.66
N LEU A 217 0.70 0.95 6.71
CA LEU A 217 1.67 -0.04 7.19
C LEU A 217 2.92 -0.14 6.31
N ASP A 218 2.79 0.15 5.02
CA ASP A 218 3.85 0.09 4.01
C ASP A 218 5.05 1.00 4.29
N GLN A 219 4.84 2.12 5.02
CA GLN A 219 5.85 3.10 5.39
C GLN A 219 6.56 2.82 6.73
N LYS A 220 6.21 1.76 7.47
CA LYS A 220 6.73 1.46 8.81
C LYS A 220 8.25 1.61 8.91
N TYR A 221 8.98 0.93 8.05
CA TYR A 221 10.45 0.93 8.11
C TYR A 221 11.07 2.17 7.49
N ASN A 222 10.35 2.89 6.62
CA ASN A 222 10.77 4.19 6.11
C ASN A 222 10.67 5.26 7.19
N ARG A 223 9.61 5.24 8.01
CA ARG A 223 9.48 6.09 9.20
C ARG A 223 10.63 5.86 10.19
N ARG A 224 10.98 4.60 10.44
CA ARG A 224 12.12 4.26 11.30
C ARG A 224 13.46 4.75 10.75
N ALA A 225 13.67 4.61 9.43
CA ALA A 225 14.89 5.09 8.77
C ALA A 225 14.97 6.63 8.81
N ALA A 226 13.86 7.33 8.54
CA ALA A 226 13.80 8.78 8.66
C ALA A 226 14.15 9.27 10.08
N ALA A 227 13.58 8.61 11.10
CA ALA A 227 13.79 8.96 12.49
C ALA A 227 15.26 8.88 12.94
N GLN A 228 16.07 7.99 12.36
CA GLN A 228 17.50 7.86 12.69
C GLN A 228 18.31 9.14 12.43
N LEU A 229 17.83 10.03 11.56
CA LEU A 229 18.50 11.29 11.23
C LEU A 229 17.98 12.47 12.06
N ALA A 230 16.94 12.28 12.88
CA ALA A 230 16.19 13.38 13.48
C ALA A 230 16.81 13.96 14.76
N GLN A 231 17.75 13.27 15.42
CA GLN A 231 18.34 13.71 16.70
C GLN A 231 18.86 15.14 16.63
N GLY A 232 18.29 16.02 17.47
CA GLY A 232 18.66 17.42 17.58
C GLY A 232 18.28 18.30 16.38
N LYS A 233 17.45 17.81 15.45
CA LYS A 233 17.03 18.51 14.22
C LYS A 233 15.71 19.24 14.40
N HIS A 234 15.58 20.36 13.67
CA HIS A 234 14.30 21.02 13.43
C HIS A 234 13.65 20.39 12.19
N VAL A 235 12.59 19.61 12.40
CA VAL A 235 11.95 18.78 11.37
C VAL A 235 10.68 19.43 10.85
N LEU A 236 10.52 19.50 9.52
CA LEU A 236 9.27 19.82 8.84
C LEU A 236 8.71 18.54 8.20
N ASP A 237 7.60 18.04 8.72
CA ASP A 237 6.92 16.83 8.24
C ASP A 237 5.70 17.23 7.40
N CYS A 238 5.85 17.17 6.08
CA CYS A 238 4.85 17.56 5.09
C CYS A 238 3.97 16.38 4.67
N PHE A 239 2.65 16.62 4.55
CA PHE A 239 1.64 15.59 4.29
C PHE A 239 1.59 14.56 5.41
N THR A 240 1.63 15.05 6.64
CA THR A 240 1.85 14.24 7.84
C THR A 240 0.74 13.23 8.13
N HIS A 241 -0.47 13.42 7.57
CA HIS A 241 -1.65 12.62 7.85
C HIS A 241 -1.89 12.50 9.36
N THR A 242 -1.83 11.31 9.95
CA THR A 242 -2.00 11.08 11.40
C THR A 242 -0.72 11.24 12.23
N GLY A 243 0.29 11.95 11.69
CA GLY A 243 1.50 12.35 12.41
C GLY A 243 2.63 11.32 12.43
N ALA A 244 2.55 10.25 11.62
CA ALA A 244 3.39 9.09 11.83
C ALA A 244 4.89 9.33 11.60
N PHE A 245 5.31 10.08 10.57
CA PHE A 245 6.72 10.45 10.38
C PHE A 245 7.21 11.40 11.46
N GLY A 246 6.45 12.48 11.72
CA GLY A 246 6.80 13.48 12.72
C GLY A 246 6.95 12.88 14.12
N LEU A 247 6.05 11.99 14.53
CA LEU A 247 6.10 11.31 15.83
C LEU A 247 7.32 10.39 15.96
N ASN A 248 7.69 9.66 14.89
CA ASN A 248 8.93 8.88 14.89
C ASN A 248 10.16 9.78 15.07
N CYS A 249 10.20 10.95 14.41
CA CYS A 249 11.29 11.93 14.57
C CYS A 249 11.32 12.55 15.98
N ALA A 250 10.16 12.92 16.52
CA ALA A 250 10.06 13.47 17.88
C ALA A 250 10.53 12.46 18.93
N ALA A 251 10.13 11.20 18.83
CA ALA A 251 10.56 10.12 19.71
C ALA A 251 12.07 9.84 19.60
N ALA A 252 12.65 10.02 18.41
CA ALA A 252 14.09 9.89 18.18
C ALA A 252 14.92 11.10 18.63
N GLY A 253 14.30 12.09 19.28
CA GLY A 253 14.99 13.24 19.86
C GLY A 253 15.16 14.44 18.94
N ALA A 254 14.26 14.66 17.97
CA ALA A 254 14.19 15.91 17.23
C ALA A 254 14.08 17.11 18.20
N ALA A 255 14.74 18.21 17.89
CA ALA A 255 14.66 19.43 18.70
C ALA A 255 13.25 20.03 18.64
N SER A 256 12.64 20.05 17.46
CA SER A 256 11.25 20.40 17.22
C SER A 256 10.74 19.69 15.97
N VAL A 257 9.42 19.49 15.89
CA VAL A 257 8.74 18.96 14.71
C VAL A 257 7.55 19.84 14.40
N LEU A 258 7.46 20.35 13.18
CA LEU A 258 6.23 20.90 12.61
C LEU A 258 5.63 19.91 11.64
N SER A 259 4.46 19.38 11.96
CA SER A 259 3.70 18.44 11.13
C SER A 259 2.56 19.17 10.41
N VAL A 260 2.51 19.04 9.09
CA VAL A 260 1.60 19.81 8.23
C VAL A 260 0.73 18.88 7.39
N ASP A 261 -0.56 19.13 7.40
CA ASP A 261 -1.54 18.49 6.51
C ASP A 261 -2.67 19.45 6.17
N VAL A 262 -3.37 19.20 5.07
CA VAL A 262 -4.54 19.98 4.68
C VAL A 262 -5.82 19.56 5.44
N SER A 263 -5.81 18.36 6.03
CA SER A 263 -6.94 17.76 6.74
C SER A 263 -6.85 18.02 8.25
N GLU A 264 -7.73 18.86 8.79
CA GLU A 264 -7.83 19.09 10.24
C GLU A 264 -8.25 17.83 11.02
N ASP A 265 -9.06 16.95 10.40
CA ASP A 265 -9.44 15.66 11.00
C ASP A 265 -8.22 14.76 11.20
N ALA A 266 -7.35 14.68 10.18
CA ALA A 266 -6.10 13.95 10.28
C ALA A 266 -5.17 14.53 11.36
N LEU A 267 -5.07 15.86 11.44
CA LEU A 267 -4.28 16.55 12.46
C LEU A 267 -4.86 16.35 13.87
N THR A 268 -6.18 16.25 14.01
CA THR A 268 -6.82 15.92 15.29
C THR A 268 -6.38 14.53 15.77
N THR A 269 -6.37 13.54 14.88
CA THR A 269 -5.84 12.21 15.18
C THR A 269 -4.34 12.25 15.47
N ALA A 270 -3.56 13.08 14.75
CA ALA A 270 -2.14 13.24 14.98
C ALA A 270 -1.83 13.82 16.38
N ARG A 271 -2.59 14.83 16.82
CA ARG A 271 -2.48 15.39 18.19
C ARG A 271 -2.83 14.34 19.25
N HIS A 272 -3.88 13.54 19.02
CA HIS A 272 -4.23 12.43 19.89
C HIS A 272 -3.08 11.41 19.98
N ASN A 273 -2.51 11.02 18.85
CA ASN A 273 -1.35 10.13 18.79
C ASN A 273 -0.13 10.70 19.53
N ALA A 274 0.12 12.02 19.43
CA ALA A 274 1.18 12.66 20.19
C ALA A 274 0.95 12.56 21.71
N ALA A 275 -0.28 12.80 22.16
CA ALA A 275 -0.67 12.71 23.57
C ALA A 275 -0.54 11.27 24.11
N LEU A 276 -0.93 10.24 23.33
CA LEU A 276 -0.76 8.83 23.70
C LEU A 276 0.71 8.46 23.99
N ASN A 277 1.65 9.20 23.42
CA ASN A 277 3.09 8.94 23.54
C ASN A 277 3.83 9.95 24.42
N GLY A 278 3.13 10.93 25.04
CA GLY A 278 3.77 12.00 25.80
C GLY A 278 4.65 12.92 24.96
N LEU A 279 4.33 13.08 23.66
CA LEU A 279 5.09 13.88 22.70
C LEU A 279 4.38 15.18 22.29
N GLN A 280 3.25 15.52 22.93
CA GLN A 280 2.42 16.68 22.58
C GLN A 280 3.17 18.03 22.65
N ASP A 281 4.18 18.13 23.52
CA ASP A 281 4.98 19.35 23.68
C ASP A 281 6.19 19.42 22.72
N ARG A 282 6.38 18.39 21.87
CA ARG A 282 7.50 18.28 20.93
C ARG A 282 7.08 18.40 19.48
N VAL A 283 5.78 18.29 19.20
CA VAL A 283 5.23 18.33 17.84
C VAL A 283 4.18 19.43 17.75
N GLU A 284 4.40 20.37 16.86
CA GLU A 284 3.41 21.37 16.45
C GLU A 284 2.67 20.89 15.20
N TYR A 285 1.41 21.30 15.06
CA TYR A 285 0.55 20.92 13.95
C TYR A 285 -0.03 22.14 13.26
N LEU A 286 0.09 22.17 11.91
CA LEU A 286 -0.40 23.24 11.07
C LEU A 286 -1.33 22.70 9.98
N CYS A 287 -2.60 23.13 9.99
CA CYS A 287 -3.52 22.88 8.88
C CYS A 287 -3.24 23.87 7.76
N ALA A 288 -2.58 23.40 6.67
CA ALA A 288 -2.22 24.23 5.54
C ALA A 288 -2.01 23.41 4.28
N ASP A 289 -2.12 24.08 3.11
CA ASP A 289 -1.64 23.51 1.85
C ASP A 289 -0.11 23.52 1.83
N VAL A 290 0.50 22.35 1.64
CA VAL A 290 1.95 22.18 1.65
C VAL A 290 2.62 22.90 0.49
N PHE A 291 1.98 23.01 -0.70
CA PHE A 291 2.54 23.74 -1.84
C PHE A 291 2.68 25.22 -1.53
N ASP A 292 1.67 25.81 -0.89
CA ASP A 292 1.67 27.21 -0.47
C ASP A 292 2.67 27.46 0.67
N LEU A 293 2.71 26.57 1.64
CA LEU A 293 3.66 26.65 2.77
C LEU A 293 5.10 26.62 2.27
N LEU A 294 5.46 25.62 1.46
CA LEU A 294 6.82 25.49 0.92
C LEU A 294 7.20 26.67 0.03
N THR A 295 6.22 27.30 -0.67
CA THR A 295 6.47 28.53 -1.43
C THR A 295 6.88 29.66 -0.51
N LYS A 296 6.11 29.90 0.54
CA LYS A 296 6.39 30.97 1.53
C LYS A 296 7.74 30.76 2.23
N LEU A 297 8.02 29.51 2.66
CA LEU A 297 9.28 29.18 3.33
C LEU A 297 10.50 29.33 2.39
N ALA A 298 10.36 28.98 1.10
CA ALA A 298 11.44 29.13 0.13
C ALA A 298 11.80 30.61 -0.20
N GLU A 299 10.88 31.54 0.04
CA GLU A 299 11.07 32.98 -0.09
C GLU A 299 11.73 33.58 1.17
N GLN A 300 11.69 32.88 2.30
CA GLN A 300 12.27 33.31 3.56
C GLN A 300 13.76 32.91 3.68
N LYS A 301 14.41 33.27 4.79
CA LYS A 301 15.81 32.89 5.02
C LYS A 301 15.92 31.39 5.24
N ARG A 302 16.90 30.76 4.55
CA ARG A 302 17.28 29.35 4.76
C ARG A 302 17.68 29.07 6.20
N GLY A 303 17.41 27.86 6.69
CA GLY A 303 18.00 27.37 7.93
C GLY A 303 17.06 27.33 9.13
N GLU A 304 15.77 27.54 8.93
CA GLU A 304 14.76 27.29 9.98
C GLU A 304 14.58 25.80 10.24
N TYR A 305 14.70 24.97 9.19
CA TYR A 305 14.59 23.51 9.25
C TYR A 305 15.88 22.85 8.79
N ASP A 306 16.33 21.86 9.55
CA ASP A 306 17.48 21.01 9.21
C ASP A 306 17.07 19.76 8.47
N TYR A 307 15.80 19.39 8.54
CA TYR A 307 15.27 18.17 7.99
C TYR A 307 13.85 18.38 7.47
N ILE A 308 13.61 18.05 6.22
CA ILE A 308 12.27 18.07 5.60
C ILE A 308 11.88 16.67 5.16
N ILE A 309 10.65 16.26 5.46
CA ILE A 309 10.04 15.00 5.04
C ILE A 309 8.88 15.32 4.10
N LEU A 310 8.86 14.67 2.93
CA LEU A 310 7.82 14.80 1.92
C LEU A 310 7.21 13.43 1.63
N ASP A 311 6.02 13.15 2.17
CA ASP A 311 5.24 11.93 1.89
C ASP A 311 3.88 12.28 1.25
N PRO A 312 3.88 12.86 0.03
CA PRO A 312 2.67 13.33 -0.61
C PRO A 312 1.75 12.17 -1.05
N PRO A 313 0.44 12.43 -1.18
CA PRO A 313 -0.46 11.49 -1.82
C PRO A 313 -0.03 11.21 -3.26
N ALA A 314 -0.55 10.12 -3.85
CA ALA A 314 -0.27 9.80 -5.25
C ALA A 314 -0.83 10.89 -6.18
N PHE A 315 0.06 11.69 -6.79
CA PHE A 315 -0.33 12.76 -7.71
C PHE A 315 -0.83 12.25 -9.07
N THR A 316 -0.66 10.97 -9.36
CA THR A 316 -1.22 10.34 -10.56
C THR A 316 -1.78 8.96 -10.26
N LYS A 317 -2.92 8.66 -10.92
CA LYS A 317 -3.59 7.35 -10.89
C LYS A 317 -3.72 6.76 -12.31
N SER A 318 -3.08 7.38 -13.32
CA SER A 318 -3.13 6.93 -14.70
C SER A 318 -1.89 7.36 -15.49
N SER A 319 -1.57 6.65 -16.56
CA SER A 319 -0.49 7.02 -17.47
C SER A 319 -0.68 8.40 -18.12
N ALA A 320 -1.93 8.81 -18.34
CA ALA A 320 -2.26 10.09 -18.98
C ALA A 320 -1.88 11.33 -18.15
N THR A 321 -1.82 11.19 -16.81
CA THR A 321 -1.56 12.32 -15.89
C THR A 321 -0.13 12.33 -15.31
N VAL A 322 0.74 11.45 -15.79
CA VAL A 322 2.14 11.31 -15.29
C VAL A 322 2.93 12.59 -15.45
N ALA A 323 2.84 13.30 -16.58
CA ALA A 323 3.57 14.55 -16.81
C ALA A 323 3.20 15.64 -15.79
N ASN A 324 1.93 15.75 -15.41
CA ASN A 324 1.48 16.69 -14.38
C ASN A 324 1.99 16.27 -13.00
N ALA A 325 1.97 14.97 -12.69
CA ALA A 325 2.50 14.45 -11.44
C ALA A 325 3.99 14.73 -11.30
N ILE A 326 4.79 14.52 -12.35
CA ILE A 326 6.23 14.85 -12.35
C ILE A 326 6.45 16.32 -11.99
N ARG A 327 5.64 17.24 -12.54
CA ARG A 327 5.72 18.67 -12.21
C ARG A 327 5.42 18.93 -10.73
N GLY A 328 4.36 18.35 -10.19
CA GLY A 328 4.01 18.51 -8.77
C GLY A 328 5.07 17.95 -7.83
N TYR A 329 5.59 16.74 -8.10
CA TYR A 329 6.70 16.17 -7.34
C TYR A 329 7.96 17.03 -7.43
N LYS A 330 8.30 17.53 -8.64
CA LYS A 330 9.45 18.41 -8.84
C LYS A 330 9.30 19.70 -8.03
N GLU A 331 8.14 20.30 -8.04
CA GLU A 331 7.86 21.56 -7.34
C GLU A 331 8.13 21.46 -5.84
N ILE A 332 7.53 20.46 -5.15
CA ILE A 332 7.71 20.31 -3.71
C ILE A 332 9.15 19.95 -3.35
N ASN A 333 9.80 19.08 -4.12
CA ASN A 333 11.19 18.69 -3.88
C ASN A 333 12.16 19.84 -4.12
N LEU A 334 11.98 20.62 -5.18
CA LEU A 334 12.77 21.82 -5.48
C LEU A 334 12.68 22.86 -4.35
N LYS A 335 11.46 23.13 -3.87
CA LYS A 335 11.24 24.07 -2.76
C LYS A 335 11.89 23.57 -1.47
N ALA A 336 11.71 22.28 -1.12
CA ALA A 336 12.36 21.68 0.06
C ALA A 336 13.90 21.80 -0.02
N MET A 337 14.50 21.52 -1.18
CA MET A 337 15.95 21.66 -1.39
C MET A 337 16.43 23.13 -1.26
N ARG A 338 15.60 24.11 -1.61
CA ARG A 338 15.91 25.54 -1.45
C ARG A 338 15.78 26.02 0.00
N ILE A 339 14.88 25.44 0.78
CA ILE A 339 14.68 25.75 2.21
C ILE A 339 15.84 25.19 3.05
N LEU A 340 16.24 23.96 2.76
CA LEU A 340 17.26 23.26 3.54
C LEU A 340 18.63 23.92 3.42
N PRO A 341 19.38 24.05 4.53
CA PRO A 341 20.76 24.47 4.49
C PRO A 341 21.65 23.37 3.87
N ARG A 342 22.87 23.71 3.46
CA ARG A 342 23.90 22.70 3.17
C ARG A 342 24.19 21.90 4.44
N GLY A 343 24.22 20.57 4.31
CA GLY A 343 24.30 19.65 5.44
C GLY A 343 22.94 19.23 6.01
N GLY A 344 21.84 19.87 5.58
CA GLY A 344 20.47 19.50 5.91
C GLY A 344 20.04 18.20 5.23
N TYR A 345 18.93 17.65 5.66
CA TYR A 345 18.43 16.33 5.22
C TYR A 345 17.07 16.44 4.53
N LEU A 346 16.86 15.58 3.54
CA LEU A 346 15.60 15.43 2.83
C LEU A 346 15.18 13.96 2.79
N ALA A 347 14.01 13.65 3.34
CA ALA A 347 13.28 12.42 3.07
C ALA A 347 12.20 12.71 2.03
N THR A 348 12.10 11.91 0.98
CA THR A 348 11.08 12.14 -0.06
C THR A 348 10.53 10.84 -0.59
N CYS A 349 9.21 10.80 -0.77
CA CYS A 349 8.46 9.62 -1.17
C CYS A 349 7.63 9.82 -2.42
N SER A 350 7.29 8.71 -3.07
CA SER A 350 6.20 8.62 -4.03
C SER A 350 5.54 7.26 -3.93
N CYS A 351 4.24 7.23 -3.63
CA CYS A 351 3.43 6.01 -3.59
C CYS A 351 2.68 5.74 -4.90
N SER A 352 3.00 6.44 -5.98
CA SER A 352 2.35 6.26 -7.28
C SER A 352 3.06 5.18 -8.10
N HIS A 353 2.33 4.13 -8.50
CA HIS A 353 2.82 3.10 -9.43
C HIS A 353 3.28 3.69 -10.78
N PHE A 354 2.58 4.70 -11.30
CA PHE A 354 2.94 5.34 -12.59
C PHE A 354 4.17 6.25 -12.51
N MET A 355 4.57 6.67 -11.30
CA MET A 355 5.85 7.30 -11.03
C MET A 355 6.89 6.20 -10.74
N THR A 356 7.44 5.60 -11.79
CA THR A 356 8.49 4.58 -11.66
C THR A 356 9.73 5.14 -10.98
N ASP A 357 10.58 4.27 -10.43
CA ASP A 357 11.82 4.68 -9.76
C ASP A 357 12.70 5.53 -10.66
N ASP A 358 12.91 5.13 -11.90
CA ASP A 358 13.70 5.90 -12.88
C ASP A 358 13.15 7.31 -13.10
N ARG A 359 11.82 7.45 -13.21
CA ARG A 359 11.17 8.76 -13.36
C ARG A 359 11.33 9.62 -12.11
N PHE A 360 11.18 9.00 -10.93
CA PHE A 360 11.32 9.72 -9.68
C PHE A 360 12.75 10.21 -9.47
N ARG A 361 13.75 9.38 -9.75
CA ARG A 361 15.17 9.73 -9.70
C ARG A 361 15.53 10.82 -10.69
N ALA A 362 15.06 10.73 -11.94
CA ALA A 362 15.29 11.75 -12.94
C ALA A 362 14.69 13.10 -12.53
N MET A 363 13.46 13.09 -11.97
CA MET A 363 12.80 14.28 -11.44
C MET A 363 13.57 14.90 -10.27
N LEU A 364 14.09 14.07 -9.33
CA LEU A 364 14.90 14.55 -8.20
C LEU A 364 16.22 15.18 -8.67
N ALA A 365 16.89 14.58 -9.65
CA ALA A 365 18.10 15.15 -10.25
C ALA A 365 17.83 16.50 -10.91
N ASP A 366 16.70 16.65 -11.62
CA ASP A 366 16.26 17.89 -12.21
C ASP A 366 15.94 18.96 -11.14
N ALA A 367 15.26 18.57 -10.06
CA ALA A 367 14.97 19.49 -8.96
C ALA A 367 16.26 19.98 -8.26
N ALA A 368 17.21 19.08 -8.03
CA ALA A 368 18.51 19.42 -7.42
C ALA A 368 19.32 20.39 -8.28
N ARG A 369 19.35 20.15 -9.61
CA ARG A 369 20.00 21.09 -10.55
C ARG A 369 19.37 22.47 -10.49
N ASP A 370 18.04 22.57 -10.48
CA ASP A 370 17.32 23.84 -10.44
C ASP A 370 17.41 24.53 -9.05
N ALA A 371 17.64 23.75 -7.98
CA ALA A 371 17.95 24.27 -6.64
C ALA A 371 19.43 24.66 -6.46
N GLN A 372 20.30 24.33 -7.42
CA GLN A 372 21.75 24.54 -7.36
C GLN A 372 22.40 23.83 -6.15
N VAL A 373 21.96 22.59 -5.87
CA VAL A 373 22.50 21.72 -4.83
C VAL A 373 22.85 20.35 -5.40
N SER A 374 23.67 19.60 -4.66
CA SER A 374 23.87 18.18 -4.91
C SER A 374 23.18 17.34 -3.83
N LEU A 375 22.72 16.17 -4.21
CA LEU A 375 22.09 15.21 -3.30
C LEU A 375 23.07 14.07 -2.99
N ARG A 376 23.45 13.95 -1.73
CA ARG A 376 24.19 12.78 -1.24
C ARG A 376 23.17 11.75 -0.74
N GLN A 377 22.97 10.68 -1.50
CA GLN A 377 22.06 9.63 -1.10
C GLN A 377 22.59 8.88 0.13
N ILE A 378 21.73 8.75 1.15
CA ILE A 378 21.97 7.97 2.36
C ILE A 378 21.33 6.60 2.21
N GLU A 379 20.03 6.58 1.86
CA GLU A 379 19.26 5.35 1.63
C GLU A 379 18.33 5.51 0.42
N ALA A 380 18.03 4.36 -0.20
CA ALA A 380 16.93 4.15 -1.12
C ALA A 380 16.13 2.95 -0.63
N ARG A 381 14.83 3.09 -0.47
CA ARG A 381 13.95 2.06 0.11
C ARG A 381 12.65 1.97 -0.68
N GLN A 382 11.92 0.89 -0.44
CA GLN A 382 10.61 0.61 -1.00
C GLN A 382 9.60 0.40 0.14
N GLN A 383 8.44 -0.14 -0.17
CA GLN A 383 7.44 -0.56 0.82
C GLN A 383 7.98 -1.62 1.78
N GLY A 384 7.35 -1.74 2.94
CA GLY A 384 7.67 -2.77 3.93
C GLY A 384 7.54 -4.19 3.36
N PRO A 385 8.27 -5.18 3.91
CA PRO A 385 8.28 -6.54 3.39
C PRO A 385 6.93 -7.26 3.51
N ASP A 386 6.01 -6.77 4.31
CA ASP A 386 4.61 -7.22 4.37
C ASP A 386 3.78 -6.81 3.12
N HIS A 387 4.33 -5.92 2.29
CA HIS A 387 3.82 -5.56 0.97
C HIS A 387 4.77 -6.10 -0.11
N PRO A 388 4.84 -7.43 -0.30
CA PRO A 388 5.87 -8.04 -1.14
C PRO A 388 5.81 -7.58 -2.60
N ILE A 389 7.00 -7.36 -3.17
CA ILE A 389 7.16 -7.05 -4.59
C ILE A 389 7.35 -8.37 -5.34
N LEU A 390 6.44 -8.65 -6.25
CA LEU A 390 6.53 -9.80 -7.13
C LEU A 390 7.17 -9.35 -8.45
N TRP A 391 8.39 -9.79 -8.74
CA TRP A 391 9.22 -9.27 -9.84
C TRP A 391 8.60 -9.36 -11.23
N ASN A 392 7.72 -10.34 -11.44
CA ASN A 392 6.97 -10.52 -12.67
C ASN A 392 5.61 -9.77 -12.67
N VAL A 393 5.28 -9.01 -11.60
CA VAL A 393 4.08 -8.19 -11.48
C VAL A 393 4.47 -6.79 -11.04
N PRO A 394 4.88 -5.93 -11.99
CA PRO A 394 5.39 -4.57 -11.70
C PRO A 394 4.42 -3.71 -10.89
N GLU A 395 3.12 -4.00 -10.97
CA GLU A 395 2.07 -3.31 -10.23
C GLU A 395 2.19 -3.47 -8.71
N THR A 396 2.95 -4.46 -8.25
CA THR A 396 3.23 -4.66 -6.82
C THR A 396 4.34 -3.76 -6.30
N ASP A 397 5.16 -3.14 -7.17
CA ASP A 397 6.21 -2.17 -6.82
C ASP A 397 5.66 -0.74 -7.02
N TYR A 398 5.31 -0.08 -5.92
CA TYR A 398 4.64 1.22 -6.01
C TYR A 398 5.24 2.31 -5.11
N LEU A 399 6.00 1.96 -4.08
CA LEU A 399 6.53 2.94 -3.12
C LEU A 399 8.03 3.18 -3.37
N LYS A 400 8.41 4.42 -3.51
CA LYS A 400 9.80 4.90 -3.56
C LYS A 400 10.02 5.83 -2.38
N PHE A 401 11.09 5.60 -1.65
CA PHE A 401 11.53 6.40 -0.53
C PHE A 401 13.03 6.66 -0.62
N TYR A 402 13.43 7.92 -0.52
CA TYR A 402 14.82 8.31 -0.56
C TYR A 402 15.17 9.20 0.63
N LEU A 403 16.34 8.96 1.21
CA LEU A 403 16.98 9.85 2.17
C LEU A 403 18.22 10.46 1.55
N PHE A 404 18.33 11.80 1.64
CA PHE A 404 19.45 12.57 1.13
C PHE A 404 20.00 13.53 2.17
N GLN A 405 21.30 13.83 2.04
CA GLN A 405 21.91 15.04 2.58
C GLN A 405 22.08 16.05 1.45
N ILE A 406 21.76 17.31 1.73
CA ILE A 406 21.99 18.44 0.82
C ILE A 406 23.46 18.89 0.90
N VAL A 407 24.17 18.91 -0.20
CA VAL A 407 25.59 19.30 -0.30
C VAL A 407 25.85 20.35 -1.34
#